data_2f048330d1a206f60b269b847304c1c9
#
_entry.id   2f048330d1a206f60b269b847304c1c9
#
_cell.length_a   1.000
_cell.length_b   1.000
_cell.length_c   1.000
_cell.angle_alpha   90.00
_cell.angle_beta   90.00
_cell.angle_gamma   90.00
#
_symmetry.space_group_name_H-M   'P 1'
#
loop_
_entity.id
_entity.type
_entity.pdbx_description
1 polymer ?
#
loop_
_entity_poly.entity_id
_entity_poly.type
_entity_poly.pdbx_seq_one_letter_code
_entity_poly.pdbx_strand_id
1 'polypeptide(L)'
;MKIAFASSDGLAVNRHFGLTESYYLWEMDRNTAICVGSVSVEGGEGEMEDKILARARMLEGCTLVYSMQIGGPAAAKLVARHIQPLKTTTEVPIRDLIEKLKGALNGRPPPWLAKAMGLSPERTFEPAEEE
;
A
#
# COMPACT_ATOMS: atom_id res chain seq x y z
N MET A 1 3.30 6.61 8.40
CA MET A 1 2.78 6.11 7.12
C MET A 1 1.99 4.85 7.39
N LYS A 2 0.76 4.81 6.89
CA LYS A 2 -0.09 3.64 7.06
C LYS A 2 -0.08 2.80 5.80
N ILE A 3 0.08 1.49 5.95
CA ILE A 3 0.20 0.57 4.84
C ILE A 3 -0.79 -0.57 5.03
N ALA A 4 -1.45 -0.97 3.94
CA ALA A 4 -2.35 -2.11 3.95
C ALA A 4 -1.75 -3.24 3.14
N PHE A 5 -1.93 -4.47 3.62
CA PHE A 5 -1.45 -5.67 2.95
C PHE A 5 -2.61 -6.64 2.74
N ALA A 6 -2.83 -7.01 1.48
CA ALA A 6 -3.86 -8.00 1.15
C ALA A 6 -3.36 -9.38 1.57
N SER A 7 -3.92 -9.92 2.63
CA SER A 7 -3.39 -11.12 3.25
C SER A 7 -4.49 -11.90 3.92
N SER A 8 -4.38 -13.22 3.90
CA SER A 8 -5.32 -14.09 4.59
C SER A 8 -4.85 -14.42 6.01
N ASP A 9 -3.56 -14.25 6.29
CA ASP A 9 -3.01 -14.69 7.57
C ASP A 9 -2.21 -13.62 8.31
N GLY A 10 -2.00 -12.48 7.69
CA GLY A 10 -1.23 -11.41 8.30
C GLY A 10 0.28 -11.62 8.26
N LEU A 11 0.74 -12.69 7.61
CA LEU A 11 2.16 -13.01 7.53
C LEU A 11 2.73 -12.70 6.16
N ALA A 12 1.95 -12.86 5.11
CA ALA A 12 2.43 -12.65 3.75
C ALA A 12 1.34 -12.01 2.91
N VAL A 13 1.76 -11.24 1.91
CA VAL A 13 0.86 -10.76 0.88
C VAL A 13 0.60 -11.95 -0.03
N ASN A 14 -0.60 -12.52 0.06
CA ASN A 14 -0.94 -13.74 -0.65
C ASN A 14 -2.30 -13.68 -1.34
N ARG A 15 -2.85 -12.48 -1.50
CA ARG A 15 -4.16 -12.31 -2.12
C ARG A 15 -4.14 -11.22 -3.17
N HIS A 16 -5.04 -11.33 -4.14
CA HIS A 16 -5.30 -10.25 -5.08
C HIS A 16 -6.16 -9.19 -4.42
N PHE A 17 -6.02 -7.97 -4.86
CA PHE A 17 -6.73 -6.85 -4.25
C PHE A 17 -8.23 -7.06 -4.19
N GLY A 18 -8.82 -7.53 -5.28
CA GLY A 18 -10.27 -7.67 -5.38
C GLY A 18 -10.83 -8.96 -4.82
N LEU A 19 -9.97 -9.86 -4.34
CA LEU A 19 -10.38 -11.16 -3.83
C LEU A 19 -10.09 -11.37 -2.36
N THR A 20 -9.23 -10.55 -1.79
CA THR A 20 -8.88 -10.73 -0.38
C THR A 20 -10.08 -10.47 0.52
N GLU A 21 -10.17 -11.23 1.60
CA GLU A 21 -11.22 -11.03 2.59
C GLU A 21 -10.77 -10.13 3.72
N SER A 22 -9.49 -9.79 3.76
CA SER A 22 -8.97 -8.92 4.81
C SER A 22 -7.75 -8.18 4.32
N TYR A 23 -7.50 -7.04 4.96
CA TYR A 23 -6.27 -6.29 4.77
C TYR A 23 -5.67 -6.08 6.15
N TYR A 24 -4.38 -6.34 6.28
CA TYR A 24 -3.67 -6.10 7.53
C TYR A 24 -3.01 -4.74 7.44
N LEU A 25 -3.15 -3.96 8.50
CA LEU A 25 -2.74 -2.57 8.53
C LEU A 25 -1.52 -2.39 9.40
N TRP A 26 -0.56 -1.63 8.90
CA TRP A 26 0.67 -1.33 9.62
C TRP A 26 0.90 0.16 9.63
N GLU A 27 1.50 0.63 10.72
CA GLU A 27 2.00 2.01 10.80
C GLU A 27 3.50 1.93 10.85
N MET A 28 4.17 2.76 10.07
CA MET A 28 5.62 2.77 10.11
C MET A 28 6.20 4.14 9.83
N ASP A 29 7.38 4.35 10.39
CA ASP A 29 8.24 5.46 10.04
C ASP A 29 9.63 4.89 9.87
N ARG A 30 10.65 5.74 9.78
CA ARG A 30 11.99 5.23 9.52
C ARG A 30 12.57 4.41 10.67
N ASN A 31 11.98 4.51 11.85
CA ASN A 31 12.51 3.84 13.03
C ASN A 31 11.66 2.67 13.51
N THR A 32 10.36 2.71 13.27
CA THR A 32 9.44 1.71 13.82
C THR A 32 8.46 1.23 12.77
N ALA A 33 7.96 0.02 12.96
CA ALA A 33 6.92 -0.54 12.14
C ALA A 33 6.11 -1.49 13.01
N ILE A 34 4.80 -1.22 13.15
CA ILE A 34 3.96 -2.06 13.98
C ILE A 34 2.65 -2.36 13.26
N CYS A 35 2.16 -3.57 13.48
CA CYS A 35 0.85 -3.96 12.96
C CYS A 35 -0.20 -3.39 13.89
N VAL A 36 -1.10 -2.58 13.34
CA VAL A 36 -2.13 -1.92 14.16
C VAL A 36 -3.47 -2.62 14.05
N GLY A 37 -3.58 -3.68 13.25
CA GLY A 37 -4.81 -4.45 13.18
C GLY A 37 -5.10 -4.90 11.77
N SER A 38 -6.36 -5.30 11.58
CA SER A 38 -6.82 -5.72 10.26
C SER A 38 -8.24 -5.23 10.07
N VAL A 39 -8.64 -5.14 8.80
CA VAL A 39 -10.02 -4.84 8.45
C VAL A 39 -10.53 -5.96 7.56
N SER A 40 -11.76 -6.36 7.79
CA SER A 40 -12.39 -7.40 7.00
C SER A 40 -13.26 -6.77 5.92
N VAL A 41 -13.24 -7.37 4.74
CA VAL A 41 -14.05 -6.90 3.65
C VAL A 41 -15.45 -7.48 3.83
N GLU A 42 -16.45 -6.60 3.85
CA GLU A 42 -17.82 -7.02 4.00
C GLU A 42 -18.60 -6.62 2.77
N GLY A 43 -19.78 -7.22 2.62
CA GLY A 43 -20.66 -6.82 1.54
C GLY A 43 -20.19 -7.30 0.19
N GLY A 44 -19.94 -8.57 0.06
CA GLY A 44 -19.49 -9.13 -1.20
C GLY A 44 -20.51 -9.08 -2.32
N GLU A 45 -21.67 -8.46 -2.10
CA GLU A 45 -22.71 -8.39 -3.10
C GLU A 45 -22.67 -7.06 -3.81
N GLY A 46 -23.23 -7.03 -5.00
CA GLY A 46 -23.26 -5.84 -5.79
C GLY A 46 -22.36 -5.94 -6.99
N GLU A 47 -22.30 -4.89 -7.75
CA GLU A 47 -21.50 -4.86 -8.96
C GLU A 47 -20.03 -4.70 -8.64
N MET A 48 -19.19 -5.04 -9.61
CA MET A 48 -17.75 -4.98 -9.42
C MET A 48 -17.29 -3.60 -8.98
N GLU A 49 -17.87 -2.56 -9.60
CA GLU A 49 -17.47 -1.19 -9.25
C GLU A 49 -17.78 -0.85 -7.82
N ASP A 50 -18.93 -1.31 -7.31
CA ASP A 50 -19.31 -1.07 -5.93
C ASP A 50 -18.39 -1.79 -4.98
N LYS A 51 -17.97 -2.98 -5.33
CA LYS A 51 -17.04 -3.75 -4.50
C LYS A 51 -15.68 -3.07 -4.44
N ILE A 52 -15.22 -2.56 -5.57
CA ILE A 52 -13.94 -1.86 -5.63
C ILE A 52 -14.01 -0.59 -4.78
N LEU A 53 -15.10 0.16 -4.91
CA LEU A 53 -15.26 1.38 -4.16
C LEU A 53 -15.31 1.14 -2.67
N ALA A 54 -16.02 0.09 -2.25
CA ALA A 54 -16.08 -0.27 -0.83
C ALA A 54 -14.69 -0.57 -0.28
N ARG A 55 -13.89 -1.33 -1.04
CA ARG A 55 -12.53 -1.62 -0.61
C ARG A 55 -11.67 -0.37 -0.53
N ALA A 56 -11.80 0.51 -1.51
CA ALA A 56 -11.03 1.76 -1.51
C ALA A 56 -11.40 2.62 -0.31
N ARG A 57 -12.69 2.67 0.04
CA ARG A 57 -13.12 3.44 1.19
C ARG A 57 -12.60 2.88 2.51
N MET A 58 -12.53 1.56 2.61
CA MET A 58 -11.97 0.93 3.80
C MET A 58 -10.52 1.30 4.04
N LEU A 59 -9.82 1.60 2.96
CA LEU A 59 -8.38 1.84 3.02
C LEU A 59 -8.03 3.32 3.03
N GLU A 60 -9.02 4.19 3.21
CA GLU A 60 -8.74 5.61 3.29
C GLU A 60 -7.77 5.90 4.42
N GLY A 61 -6.83 6.78 4.17
CA GLY A 61 -5.78 7.08 5.13
C GLY A 61 -4.51 6.26 4.93
N CYS A 62 -4.60 5.19 4.16
CA CYS A 62 -3.40 4.42 3.84
C CYS A 62 -2.60 5.14 2.78
N THR A 63 -1.28 5.05 2.89
CA THR A 63 -0.39 5.61 1.88
C THR A 63 -0.09 4.58 0.80
N LEU A 64 0.08 3.33 1.19
CA LEU A 64 0.42 2.24 0.30
C LEU A 64 -0.53 1.06 0.51
N VAL A 65 -0.81 0.32 -0.56
CA VAL A 65 -1.55 -0.93 -0.48
C VAL A 65 -0.81 -1.96 -1.31
N TYR A 66 -0.41 -3.05 -0.66
CA TYR A 66 0.24 -4.16 -1.34
C TYR A 66 -0.76 -5.28 -1.59
N SER A 67 -0.72 -5.84 -2.80
CA SER A 67 -1.50 -7.03 -3.15
C SER A 67 -0.71 -7.81 -4.19
N MET A 68 -1.08 -9.06 -4.41
CA MET A 68 -0.39 -9.84 -5.43
C MET A 68 -0.72 -9.31 -6.82
N GLN A 69 -1.97 -8.93 -7.03
CA GLN A 69 -2.44 -8.36 -8.30
C GLN A 69 -3.56 -7.38 -8.02
N ILE A 70 -3.71 -6.42 -8.93
CA ILE A 70 -4.80 -5.46 -8.84
C ILE A 70 -5.18 -5.06 -10.27
N GLY A 71 -6.48 -4.98 -10.53
CA GLY A 71 -6.96 -4.56 -11.84
C GLY A 71 -6.84 -3.07 -12.05
N GLY A 72 -6.81 -2.65 -13.33
CA GLY A 72 -6.68 -1.25 -13.67
C GLY A 72 -7.71 -0.34 -13.02
N PRO A 73 -9.01 -0.67 -13.10
CA PRO A 73 -10.02 0.19 -12.48
C PRO A 73 -9.83 0.35 -10.98
N ALA A 74 -9.45 -0.72 -10.28
CA ALA A 74 -9.22 -0.65 -8.84
C ALA A 74 -8.00 0.23 -8.54
N ALA A 75 -6.93 0.04 -9.29
CA ALA A 75 -5.72 0.85 -9.10
C ALA A 75 -6.03 2.32 -9.31
N ALA A 76 -6.82 2.65 -10.34
CA ALA A 76 -7.18 4.02 -10.62
C ALA A 76 -7.96 4.65 -9.46
N LYS A 77 -8.87 3.89 -8.85
CA LYS A 77 -9.64 4.41 -7.73
C LYS A 77 -8.77 4.66 -6.51
N LEU A 78 -7.77 3.81 -6.28
CA LEU A 78 -6.83 4.03 -5.18
C LEU A 78 -5.97 5.27 -5.43
N VAL A 79 -5.45 5.40 -6.64
CA VAL A 79 -4.61 6.56 -6.98
C VAL A 79 -5.41 7.85 -6.83
N ALA A 80 -6.69 7.85 -7.22
CA ALA A 80 -7.53 9.02 -7.07
C ALA A 80 -7.71 9.42 -5.61
N ARG A 81 -7.48 8.49 -4.68
CA ARG A 81 -7.56 8.74 -3.25
C ARG A 81 -6.18 8.91 -2.61
N HIS A 82 -5.16 9.08 -3.45
CA HIS A 82 -3.78 9.26 -2.99
C HIS A 82 -3.25 8.03 -2.26
N ILE A 83 -3.70 6.85 -2.67
CA ILE A 83 -3.21 5.59 -2.17
C ILE A 83 -2.43 4.93 -3.29
N GLN A 84 -1.16 4.60 -3.04
CA GLN A 84 -0.31 4.00 -4.06
C GLN A 84 -0.47 2.48 -4.03
N PRO A 85 -0.98 1.87 -5.10
CA PRO A 85 -1.08 0.42 -5.18
C PRO A 85 0.25 -0.18 -5.63
N LEU A 86 0.64 -1.28 -4.99
CA LEU A 86 1.88 -1.98 -5.32
C LEU A 86 1.56 -3.46 -5.48
N LYS A 87 2.15 -4.08 -6.50
CA LYS A 87 1.94 -5.50 -6.78
C LYS A 87 3.18 -6.28 -6.39
N THR A 88 2.98 -7.42 -5.74
CA THR A 88 4.09 -8.32 -5.47
C THR A 88 4.21 -9.41 -6.54
N THR A 89 3.14 -9.71 -7.23
CA THR A 89 2.97 -10.75 -8.24
C THR A 89 3.12 -12.16 -7.69
N THR A 90 3.87 -12.34 -6.63
CA THR A 90 4.01 -13.62 -5.94
C THR A 90 3.72 -13.41 -4.47
N GLU A 91 3.64 -14.50 -3.73
CA GLU A 91 3.47 -14.43 -2.29
C GLU A 91 4.79 -13.94 -1.67
N VAL A 92 4.71 -12.86 -0.89
CA VAL A 92 5.88 -12.26 -0.28
C VAL A 92 5.59 -11.99 1.18
N PRO A 93 6.49 -12.38 2.09
CA PRO A 93 6.28 -12.09 3.52
C PRO A 93 6.19 -10.60 3.77
N ILE A 94 5.23 -10.22 4.60
CA ILE A 94 5.05 -8.81 4.96
C ILE A 94 6.32 -8.27 5.59
N ARG A 95 6.98 -9.08 6.42
CA ARG A 95 8.23 -8.67 7.05
C ARG A 95 9.26 -8.21 6.03
N ASP A 96 9.38 -8.93 4.92
CA ASP A 96 10.36 -8.57 3.89
C ASP A 96 10.02 -7.23 3.25
N LEU A 97 8.74 -6.97 3.03
CA LEU A 97 8.31 -5.70 2.46
C LEU A 97 8.56 -4.55 3.43
N ILE A 98 8.30 -4.78 4.71
CA ILE A 98 8.56 -3.80 5.75
C ILE A 98 10.06 -3.46 5.80
N GLU A 99 10.93 -4.48 5.74
CA GLU A 99 12.36 -4.24 5.77
C GLU A 99 12.83 -3.44 4.55
N LYS A 100 12.29 -3.75 3.39
CA LYS A 100 12.61 -2.97 2.20
C LYS A 100 12.19 -1.53 2.33
N LEU A 101 10.99 -1.29 2.85
CA LEU A 101 10.49 0.06 3.03
C LEU A 101 11.34 0.82 4.04
N LYS A 102 11.74 0.17 5.14
CA LYS A 102 12.61 0.82 6.12
C LYS A 102 13.94 1.23 5.48
N GLY A 103 14.50 0.37 4.66
CA GLY A 103 15.73 0.69 3.97
C GLY A 103 15.56 1.89 3.06
N ALA A 104 14.44 1.95 2.35
CA ALA A 104 14.17 3.08 1.45
C ALA A 104 13.98 4.37 2.24
N LEU A 105 13.31 4.30 3.39
CA LEU A 105 13.07 5.48 4.21
C LEU A 105 14.34 6.01 4.85
N ASN A 106 15.29 5.12 5.14
CA ASN A 106 16.56 5.53 5.76
C ASN A 106 17.63 5.85 4.74
N GLY A 107 17.38 5.58 3.48
CA GLY A 107 18.26 5.97 2.40
C GLY A 107 17.60 7.08 1.60
N ARG A 108 17.75 7.00 0.29
CA ARG A 108 17.07 7.92 -0.61
C ARG A 108 15.84 7.22 -1.16
N PRO A 109 14.62 7.62 -0.75
CA PRO A 109 13.44 6.95 -1.25
C PRO A 109 13.33 7.08 -2.77
N PRO A 110 12.88 6.03 -3.46
CA PRO A 110 12.63 6.17 -4.89
C PRO A 110 11.52 7.20 -5.13
N PRO A 111 11.48 7.80 -6.32
CA PRO A 111 10.51 8.87 -6.61
C PRO A 111 9.05 8.49 -6.32
N TRP A 112 8.65 7.25 -6.64
CA TRP A 112 7.27 6.85 -6.41
C TRP A 112 6.93 6.84 -4.92
N LEU A 113 7.88 6.44 -4.09
CA LEU A 113 7.67 6.40 -2.65
C LEU A 113 7.67 7.81 -2.07
N ALA A 114 8.59 8.64 -2.51
CA ALA A 114 8.63 10.02 -2.06
C ALA A 114 7.31 10.72 -2.39
N LYS A 115 6.79 10.49 -3.59
CA LYS A 115 5.52 11.09 -3.99
C LYS A 115 4.38 10.57 -3.13
N ALA A 116 4.35 9.25 -2.87
CA ALA A 116 3.29 8.66 -2.06
C ALA A 116 3.31 9.21 -0.63
N MET A 117 4.49 9.54 -0.13
CA MET A 117 4.64 10.09 1.21
C MET A 117 4.35 11.60 1.26
N GLY A 118 4.04 12.19 0.12
CA GLY A 118 3.77 13.63 0.08
C GLY A 118 5.00 14.48 -0.05
N LEU A 119 6.15 13.89 -0.32
CA LEU A 119 7.38 14.66 -0.50
C LEU A 119 7.44 15.20 -1.91
N SER A 120 7.96 16.43 -2.04
CA SER A 120 8.09 17.04 -3.34
C SER A 120 9.26 16.42 -4.10
N PRO A 121 9.08 16.05 -5.35
CA PRO A 121 10.21 15.57 -6.15
C PRO A 121 11.35 16.58 -6.22
N GLU A 122 11.03 17.86 -6.24
CA GLU A 122 12.07 18.89 -6.26
C GLU A 122 12.94 18.81 -5.04
N ARG A 123 12.33 18.51 -3.89
CA ARG A 123 13.12 18.40 -2.68
C ARG A 123 14.05 17.21 -2.69
N THR A 124 13.62 16.12 -3.32
CA THR A 124 14.46 14.93 -3.37
C THR A 124 15.59 15.09 -4.36
N PHE A 125 15.40 15.94 -5.39
CA PHE A 125 16.44 16.16 -6.38
C PHE A 125 17.40 17.25 -6.05
N GLU A 126 16.99 18.10 -5.23
CA GLU A 126 17.82 19.19 -4.90
C GLU A 126 19.00 18.79 -4.21
N PRO A 127 19.44 18.54 -4.41
CA PRO A 127 20.50 18.54 -4.01
C PRO A 127 21.26 18.37 -5.11
N ALA A 128 20.80 18.56 -5.52
CA ALA A 128 21.12 18.39 -6.16
C ALA A 128 21.44 18.72 -6.91
N GLU A 129 20.99 18.91 -7.04
CA GLU A 129 21.05 19.10 -7.80
C GLU A 129 21.67 19.37 -8.05
N GLU A 130 21.50 19.18 -8.06
CA GLU A 130 21.82 19.36 -8.53
C GLU A 130 22.29 19.53 -8.81
N GLU A 131 22.11 19.65 -8.88
CA GLU A 131 22.37 19.73 -9.46
C GLU A 131 22.83 19.89 -9.75
#